data_92005868f6a6d6a0dc9a6fcf556a327d
#
_entry.id   92005868f6a6d6a0dc9a6fcf556a327d
#
_cell.length_a   1.000
_cell.length_b   1.000
_cell.length_c   1.000
_cell.angle_alpha   90.00
_cell.angle_beta   90.00
_cell.angle_gamma   90.00
#
_symmetry.space_group_name_H-M   'P 1'
#
loop_
_entity.id
_entity.type
_entity.pdbx_description
1 polymer ?
#
loop_
_entity_poly.entity_id
_entity_poly.type
_entity_poly.pdbx_seq_one_letter_code
_entity_poly.pdbx_strand_id
1 'polypeptide(L)'
;MTASRYAAKPWLALLDDAQRAAIDPADSLVHALRRAVAEVPDRTFLAYFDGRLSYREVDELSDSVAGRLAARGLERGDRVAVLLQNSPQFVLAVLGAWKAGATVVPVNPMYKSGEVAHVLRDGEVAALICSDRAWESYLRETAADSPVRIVLTGCELDFQTRGDARVLTFERSARAGDADDLTAVARAGHKAPGDRDPAPADVALISYTSGTSGTPKGATNTHGNVMYNAERQRTGLHLPEAPVYYAMAPLFHITGMVCQFGACLNSAGTLVLAYRFEPGVVLDAFAEHRPHYTVGPSTAFMALAAHPSVTPDHFSSFRVISSGGAPLPPALVEKFRAGFGPYIRNGYGLTECSAPCASVPPGREAPVDPASGTLAVGVPGPDTVVRIVDDRGEEVPFGEQGEIVVRGPQVVPGYWRRPDATAETFPDGELRTGDIGFMDPQGWLYVVDRKKDMINASGFKVWPREVEDVLYTHPAVREAAVVGVPDGYRGETVKAYISLRPGAEKTDPDALAAYCRERLAAYKYPRQVEILPDLPKTASGKILRRELRSRADDSQ
;
A
#
# COMPACT_ATOMS: atom_id res chain seq x y z
N MET A 1 33.88 19.76 -0.82
CA MET A 1 32.50 19.26 -0.99
C MET A 1 31.58 20.37 -0.53
N THR A 2 30.74 20.89 -1.42
CA THR A 2 29.66 21.82 -1.04
C THR A 2 28.69 21.07 -0.11
N ALA A 3 28.29 21.70 1.01
CA ALA A 3 27.31 21.09 1.91
C ALA A 3 26.02 20.75 1.14
N SER A 4 25.48 19.54 1.34
CA SER A 4 24.22 19.11 0.72
C SER A 4 23.10 20.11 1.07
N ARG A 5 22.43 20.66 0.07
CA ARG A 5 21.29 21.57 0.25
C ARG A 5 20.10 20.88 0.90
N TYR A 6 19.93 19.58 0.68
CA TYR A 6 18.88 18.76 1.26
C TYR A 6 19.19 18.38 2.72
N ALA A 7 20.45 18.39 3.13
CA ALA A 7 20.84 18.17 4.53
C ALA A 7 20.33 19.26 5.48
N ALA A 8 20.03 20.45 4.97
CA ALA A 8 19.40 21.54 5.75
C ALA A 8 17.94 21.23 6.14
N LYS A 9 17.31 20.24 5.51
CA LYS A 9 15.94 19.77 5.78
C LYS A 9 14.93 20.93 5.88
N PRO A 10 14.74 21.76 4.83
CA PRO A 10 13.85 22.93 4.89
C PRO A 10 12.40 22.55 5.26
N TRP A 11 11.96 21.34 4.97
CA TRP A 11 10.64 20.82 5.30
C TRP A 11 10.35 20.71 6.80
N LEU A 12 11.36 20.73 7.67
CA LEU A 12 11.15 20.71 9.12
C LEU A 12 10.34 21.91 9.61
N ALA A 13 10.39 23.05 8.90
CA ALA A 13 9.56 24.21 9.19
C ALA A 13 8.06 23.96 8.98
N LEU A 14 7.69 22.94 8.22
CA LEU A 14 6.30 22.55 7.93
C LEU A 14 5.73 21.55 8.94
N LEU A 15 6.58 20.98 9.79
CA LEU A 15 6.21 20.00 10.82
C LEU A 15 6.03 20.70 12.17
N ASP A 16 5.13 20.21 12.99
CA ASP A 16 5.01 20.62 14.40
C ASP A 16 5.97 19.83 15.32
N ASP A 17 5.97 20.12 16.62
CA ASP A 17 6.90 19.52 17.57
C ASP A 17 6.71 18.01 17.73
N ALA A 18 5.47 17.51 17.71
CA ALA A 18 5.18 16.07 17.78
C ALA A 18 5.69 15.36 16.52
N GLN A 19 5.53 15.99 15.37
CA GLN A 19 6.01 15.46 14.08
C GLN A 19 7.52 15.51 13.94
N ARG A 20 8.20 16.45 14.64
CA ARG A 20 9.67 16.58 14.67
C ARG A 20 10.33 15.66 15.67
N ALA A 21 9.57 15.12 16.62
CA ALA A 21 10.14 14.27 17.65
C ALA A 21 10.90 13.08 17.03
N ALA A 22 12.09 12.83 17.56
CA ALA A 22 12.88 11.66 17.16
C ALA A 22 12.14 10.38 17.55
N ILE A 23 12.26 9.37 16.70
CA ILE A 23 11.68 8.05 16.93
C ILE A 23 12.81 7.05 17.15
N ASP A 24 12.72 6.33 18.27
CA ASP A 24 13.59 5.19 18.53
C ASP A 24 12.94 3.94 17.89
N PRO A 25 13.54 3.37 16.83
CA PRO A 25 13.02 2.17 16.19
C PRO A 25 13.38 0.88 16.96
N ALA A 26 13.82 0.99 18.21
CA ALA A 26 14.35 -0.12 19.03
C ALA A 26 13.27 -1.13 19.47
N ASP A 27 12.09 -1.16 18.86
CA ASP A 27 10.98 -2.00 19.26
C ASP A 27 10.37 -2.78 18.08
N SER A 28 9.38 -3.61 18.34
CA SER A 28 8.63 -4.36 17.35
C SER A 28 7.12 -4.28 17.60
N LEU A 29 6.31 -4.62 16.59
CA LEU A 29 4.85 -4.68 16.76
C LEU A 29 4.41 -5.79 17.74
N VAL A 30 5.22 -6.83 17.98
CA VAL A 30 4.95 -7.83 19.03
C VAL A 30 5.07 -7.18 20.42
N HIS A 31 6.10 -6.37 20.63
CA HIS A 31 6.24 -5.62 21.88
C HIS A 31 5.12 -4.56 22.04
N ALA A 32 4.72 -3.89 20.96
CA ALA A 32 3.57 -2.97 20.99
C ALA A 32 2.28 -3.68 21.40
N LEU A 33 2.04 -4.91 20.90
CA LEU A 33 0.90 -5.73 21.34
C LEU A 33 0.96 -6.01 22.83
N ARG A 34 2.10 -6.45 23.36
CA ARG A 34 2.27 -6.75 24.79
C ARG A 34 2.04 -5.53 25.66
N ARG A 35 2.52 -4.35 25.25
CA ARG A 35 2.21 -3.09 25.96
C ARG A 35 0.71 -2.82 25.99
N ALA A 36 0.03 -2.92 24.84
CA ALA A 36 -1.41 -2.71 24.76
C ALA A 36 -2.20 -3.72 25.62
N VAL A 37 -1.76 -4.98 25.65
CA VAL A 37 -2.36 -6.01 26.54
C VAL A 37 -2.15 -5.67 28.02
N ALA A 38 -0.99 -5.14 28.39
CA ALA A 38 -0.73 -4.74 29.77
C ALA A 38 -1.55 -3.51 30.20
N GLU A 39 -1.78 -2.56 29.29
CA GLU A 39 -2.44 -1.28 29.58
C GLU A 39 -3.97 -1.36 29.39
N VAL A 40 -4.42 -2.00 28.32
CA VAL A 40 -5.85 -1.99 27.90
C VAL A 40 -6.32 -3.36 27.39
N PRO A 41 -6.17 -4.44 28.18
CA PRO A 41 -6.38 -5.83 27.73
C PRO A 41 -7.77 -6.08 27.13
N ASP A 42 -8.79 -5.46 27.70
CA ASP A 42 -10.19 -5.70 27.34
C ASP A 42 -10.72 -4.70 26.27
N ARG A 43 -9.86 -3.76 25.81
CA ARG A 43 -10.21 -2.86 24.70
C ARG A 43 -10.32 -3.68 23.42
N THR A 44 -11.33 -3.39 22.60
CA THR A 44 -11.47 -3.98 21.26
C THR A 44 -10.26 -3.60 20.41
N PHE A 45 -9.53 -4.60 19.95
CA PHE A 45 -8.47 -4.40 18.94
C PHE A 45 -9.01 -4.62 17.53
N LEU A 46 -9.69 -5.73 17.27
CA LEU A 46 -10.23 -6.02 15.95
C LEU A 46 -11.76 -5.94 15.97
N ALA A 47 -12.32 -5.24 15.00
CA ALA A 47 -13.73 -5.25 14.67
C ALA A 47 -13.89 -5.78 13.24
N TYR A 48 -14.66 -6.87 13.08
CA TYR A 48 -14.88 -7.51 11.78
C TYR A 48 -16.37 -7.79 11.62
N PHE A 49 -17.06 -6.94 10.85
CA PHE A 49 -18.53 -6.89 10.82
C PHE A 49 -19.11 -6.75 12.23
N ASP A 50 -19.93 -7.69 12.68
CA ASP A 50 -20.49 -7.73 14.03
C ASP A 50 -19.56 -8.37 15.09
N GLY A 51 -18.48 -9.03 14.66
CA GLY A 51 -17.50 -9.65 15.56
C GLY A 51 -16.52 -8.65 16.17
N ARG A 52 -16.06 -8.94 17.38
CA ARG A 52 -15.08 -8.14 18.13
C ARG A 52 -14.06 -9.06 18.78
N LEU A 53 -12.78 -8.67 18.78
CA LEU A 53 -11.72 -9.32 19.55
C LEU A 53 -10.97 -8.25 20.32
N SER A 54 -10.77 -8.48 21.62
CA SER A 54 -9.97 -7.63 22.49
C SER A 54 -8.47 -7.83 22.26
N TYR A 55 -7.65 -6.95 22.83
CA TYR A 55 -6.18 -7.10 22.81
C TYR A 55 -5.74 -8.40 23.46
N ARG A 56 -6.31 -8.75 24.61
CA ARG A 56 -6.08 -10.03 25.32
C ARG A 56 -6.40 -11.22 24.44
N GLU A 57 -7.60 -11.26 23.85
CA GLU A 57 -7.99 -12.37 22.98
C GLU A 57 -7.08 -12.53 21.77
N VAL A 58 -6.70 -11.43 21.11
CA VAL A 58 -5.78 -11.49 19.98
C VAL A 58 -4.40 -11.98 20.40
N ASP A 59 -3.93 -11.57 21.58
CA ASP A 59 -2.65 -12.04 22.13
C ASP A 59 -2.67 -13.55 22.37
N GLU A 60 -3.68 -14.04 23.09
CA GLU A 60 -3.86 -15.48 23.40
C GLU A 60 -4.06 -16.33 22.14
N LEU A 61 -4.89 -15.88 21.21
CA LEU A 61 -5.13 -16.57 19.94
C LEU A 61 -3.87 -16.63 19.07
N SER A 62 -3.10 -15.54 18.99
CA SER A 62 -1.85 -15.52 18.22
C SER A 62 -0.72 -16.28 18.90
N ASP A 63 -0.70 -16.37 20.25
CA ASP A 63 0.20 -17.26 20.99
C ASP A 63 -0.05 -18.73 20.62
N SER A 64 -1.33 -19.10 20.51
CA SER A 64 -1.69 -20.47 20.15
C SER A 64 -1.26 -20.81 18.71
N VAL A 65 -1.39 -19.85 17.77
CA VAL A 65 -0.89 -20.02 16.41
C VAL A 65 0.64 -20.18 16.41
N ALA A 66 1.38 -19.35 17.15
CA ALA A 66 2.82 -19.43 17.27
C ALA A 66 3.28 -20.77 17.85
N GLY A 67 2.64 -21.22 18.94
CA GLY A 67 2.94 -22.51 19.57
C GLY A 67 2.69 -23.69 18.63
N ARG A 68 1.60 -23.65 17.83
CA ARG A 68 1.34 -24.70 16.84
C ARG A 68 2.37 -24.72 15.73
N LEU A 69 2.73 -23.56 15.19
CA LEU A 69 3.77 -23.46 14.16
C LEU A 69 5.10 -24.03 14.66
N ALA A 70 5.53 -23.66 15.87
CA ALA A 70 6.75 -24.21 16.49
C ALA A 70 6.65 -25.73 16.72
N ALA A 71 5.53 -26.24 17.21
CA ALA A 71 5.29 -27.67 17.41
C ALA A 71 5.32 -28.48 16.10
N ARG A 72 5.02 -27.83 14.96
CA ARG A 72 5.12 -28.42 13.62
C ARG A 72 6.53 -28.28 13.01
N GLY A 73 7.50 -27.79 13.77
CA GLY A 73 8.89 -27.67 13.36
C GLY A 73 9.23 -26.37 12.61
N LEU A 74 8.45 -25.30 12.78
CA LEU A 74 8.86 -23.96 12.32
C LEU A 74 10.03 -23.47 13.17
N GLU A 75 11.09 -23.02 12.52
CA GLU A 75 12.29 -22.51 13.19
C GLU A 75 12.37 -21.00 13.13
N ARG A 76 13.19 -20.39 14.02
CA ARG A 76 13.47 -18.95 13.96
C ARG A 76 14.09 -18.59 12.60
N GLY A 77 13.59 -17.53 11.97
CA GLY A 77 14.04 -17.08 10.65
C GLY A 77 13.42 -17.83 9.47
N ASP A 78 12.58 -18.85 9.70
CA ASP A 78 11.76 -19.43 8.65
C ASP A 78 10.74 -18.41 8.08
N ARG A 79 10.28 -18.66 6.86
CA ARG A 79 9.30 -17.81 6.18
C ARG A 79 7.93 -18.43 6.22
N VAL A 80 6.95 -17.59 6.60
CA VAL A 80 5.52 -17.94 6.65
C VAL A 80 4.78 -17.09 5.63
N ALA A 81 4.30 -17.70 4.55
CA ALA A 81 3.43 -17.02 3.61
C ALA A 81 2.01 -16.85 4.17
N VAL A 82 1.46 -15.65 4.09
CA VAL A 82 0.09 -15.35 4.52
C VAL A 82 -0.71 -14.85 3.31
N LEU A 83 -1.64 -15.69 2.84
CA LEU A 83 -2.48 -15.46 1.66
C LEU A 83 -3.94 -15.37 2.10
N LEU A 84 -4.29 -14.24 2.71
CA LEU A 84 -5.60 -13.94 3.29
C LEU A 84 -6.00 -12.49 2.98
N GLN A 85 -7.30 -12.23 2.98
CA GLN A 85 -7.88 -10.89 2.87
C GLN A 85 -7.85 -10.15 4.24
N ASN A 86 -8.40 -8.92 4.28
CA ASN A 86 -8.51 -8.13 5.51
C ASN A 86 -9.51 -8.78 6.50
N SER A 87 -9.02 -9.71 7.28
CA SER A 87 -9.79 -10.49 8.25
C SER A 87 -9.01 -10.70 9.55
N PRO A 88 -9.66 -11.08 10.66
CA PRO A 88 -8.96 -11.42 11.90
C PRO A 88 -7.91 -12.51 11.71
N GLN A 89 -8.17 -13.49 10.84
CA GLN A 89 -7.24 -14.57 10.53
C GLN A 89 -5.92 -14.06 9.97
N PHE A 90 -5.93 -12.99 9.14
CA PHE A 90 -4.70 -12.36 8.65
C PHE A 90 -3.85 -11.82 9.81
N VAL A 91 -4.49 -11.09 10.73
CA VAL A 91 -3.81 -10.50 11.89
C VAL A 91 -3.24 -11.58 12.82
N LEU A 92 -4.03 -12.62 13.11
CA LEU A 92 -3.60 -13.76 13.94
C LEU A 92 -2.44 -14.52 13.29
N ALA A 93 -2.47 -14.71 11.97
CA ALA A 93 -1.41 -15.37 11.22
C ALA A 93 -0.10 -14.57 11.27
N VAL A 94 -0.15 -13.26 11.05
CA VAL A 94 1.02 -12.37 11.10
C VAL A 94 1.62 -12.32 12.50
N LEU A 95 0.81 -12.06 13.52
CA LEU A 95 1.28 -12.00 14.91
C LEU A 95 1.80 -13.37 15.39
N GLY A 96 1.10 -14.45 15.05
CA GLY A 96 1.53 -15.81 15.38
C GLY A 96 2.86 -16.19 14.74
N ALA A 97 3.07 -15.82 13.47
CA ALA A 97 4.34 -16.04 12.77
C ALA A 97 5.48 -15.24 13.43
N TRP A 98 5.26 -13.95 13.73
CA TRP A 98 6.28 -13.12 14.41
C TRP A 98 6.61 -13.62 15.81
N LYS A 99 5.61 -14.04 16.61
CA LYS A 99 5.80 -14.65 17.93
C LYS A 99 6.53 -16.00 17.86
N ALA A 100 6.40 -16.71 16.73
CA ALA A 100 7.19 -17.91 16.46
C ALA A 100 8.64 -17.60 15.99
N GLY A 101 9.02 -16.33 15.88
CA GLY A 101 10.33 -15.88 15.40
C GLY A 101 10.49 -15.98 13.88
N ALA A 102 9.41 -16.06 13.13
CA ALA A 102 9.43 -16.21 11.67
C ALA A 102 9.29 -14.89 10.92
N THR A 103 9.77 -14.86 9.68
CA THR A 103 9.54 -13.79 8.73
C THR A 103 8.23 -14.01 7.97
N VAL A 104 7.35 -13.03 7.93
CA VAL A 104 6.10 -13.11 7.18
C VAL A 104 6.32 -12.75 5.72
N VAL A 105 5.75 -13.52 4.81
CA VAL A 105 5.66 -13.21 3.38
C VAL A 105 4.19 -12.92 3.05
N PRO A 106 3.76 -11.65 3.07
CA PRO A 106 2.39 -11.31 2.73
C PRO A 106 2.17 -11.52 1.23
N VAL A 107 1.19 -12.35 0.89
CA VAL A 107 0.90 -12.73 -0.50
C VAL A 107 -0.48 -12.18 -0.89
N ASN A 108 -0.56 -11.58 -2.07
CA ASN A 108 -1.82 -11.12 -2.61
C ASN A 108 -2.77 -12.30 -2.89
N PRO A 109 -3.96 -12.36 -2.23
CA PRO A 109 -4.91 -13.47 -2.40
C PRO A 109 -5.51 -13.59 -3.82
N MET A 110 -5.28 -12.61 -4.69
CA MET A 110 -5.73 -12.64 -6.08
C MET A 110 -4.66 -13.15 -7.05
N TYR A 111 -3.46 -13.51 -6.57
CA TYR A 111 -2.42 -14.11 -7.38
C TYR A 111 -2.86 -15.48 -7.92
N LYS A 112 -2.46 -15.77 -9.16
CA LYS A 112 -2.65 -17.06 -9.78
C LYS A 112 -1.55 -18.05 -9.39
N SER A 113 -1.75 -19.32 -9.68
CA SER A 113 -0.83 -20.40 -9.31
C SER A 113 0.63 -20.12 -9.66
N GLY A 114 0.94 -19.58 -10.85
CA GLY A 114 2.30 -19.27 -11.26
C GLY A 114 2.97 -18.18 -10.40
N GLU A 115 2.22 -17.14 -10.03
CA GLU A 115 2.71 -16.05 -9.17
C GLU A 115 2.95 -16.55 -7.75
N VAL A 116 2.01 -17.33 -7.20
CA VAL A 116 2.16 -17.93 -5.86
C VAL A 116 3.32 -18.90 -5.85
N ALA A 117 3.43 -19.80 -6.83
CA ALA A 117 4.54 -20.75 -6.94
C ALA A 117 5.91 -20.07 -6.97
N HIS A 118 6.01 -18.91 -7.66
CA HIS A 118 7.23 -18.10 -7.63
C HIS A 118 7.55 -17.63 -6.21
N VAL A 119 6.59 -17.02 -5.51
CA VAL A 119 6.79 -16.48 -4.15
C VAL A 119 7.16 -17.60 -3.17
N LEU A 120 6.49 -18.76 -3.23
CA LEU A 120 6.77 -19.88 -2.33
C LEU A 120 8.17 -20.43 -2.50
N ARG A 121 8.66 -20.55 -3.75
CA ARG A 121 10.01 -21.06 -4.04
C ARG A 121 11.10 -20.02 -3.78
N ASP A 122 10.96 -18.81 -4.33
CA ASP A 122 11.94 -17.73 -4.19
C ASP A 122 12.10 -17.30 -2.72
N GLY A 123 10.98 -17.22 -1.99
CA GLY A 123 10.95 -16.91 -0.56
C GLY A 123 11.38 -18.08 0.34
N GLU A 124 11.62 -19.29 -0.22
CA GLU A 124 11.88 -20.52 0.57
C GLU A 124 10.88 -20.68 1.72
N VAL A 125 9.61 -20.58 1.40
CA VAL A 125 8.50 -20.56 2.37
C VAL A 125 8.34 -21.90 3.05
N ALA A 126 8.47 -21.94 4.38
CA ALA A 126 8.34 -23.15 5.19
C ALA A 126 6.90 -23.44 5.61
N ALA A 127 6.10 -22.40 5.82
CA ALA A 127 4.69 -22.52 6.20
C ALA A 127 3.80 -21.62 5.33
N LEU A 128 2.60 -22.11 5.00
CA LEU A 128 1.57 -21.37 4.27
C LEU A 128 0.31 -21.26 5.13
N ILE A 129 -0.16 -20.02 5.33
CA ILE A 129 -1.43 -19.74 5.98
C ILE A 129 -2.33 -19.08 4.94
N CYS A 130 -3.45 -19.71 4.57
CA CYS A 130 -4.29 -19.27 3.47
C CYS A 130 -5.78 -19.52 3.75
N SER A 131 -6.65 -19.06 2.84
CA SER A 131 -8.07 -19.44 2.94
C SER A 131 -8.29 -20.91 2.57
N ASP A 132 -9.25 -21.54 3.24
CA ASP A 132 -9.69 -22.92 2.96
C ASP A 132 -10.06 -23.12 1.48
N ARG A 133 -10.76 -22.16 0.89
CA ARG A 133 -11.17 -22.18 -0.51
C ARG A 133 -9.99 -22.09 -1.49
N ALA A 134 -9.01 -21.22 -1.23
CA ALA A 134 -7.84 -21.12 -2.07
C ALA A 134 -6.99 -22.40 -1.98
N TRP A 135 -6.89 -23.01 -0.78
CA TRP A 135 -6.23 -24.29 -0.59
C TRP A 135 -6.85 -25.39 -1.43
N GLU A 136 -8.17 -25.56 -1.35
CA GLU A 136 -8.89 -26.58 -2.09
C GLU A 136 -8.92 -26.34 -3.62
N SER A 137 -8.97 -25.08 -4.04
CA SER A 137 -9.14 -24.76 -5.46
C SER A 137 -7.84 -24.84 -6.27
N TYR A 138 -6.68 -24.46 -5.71
CA TYR A 138 -5.42 -24.45 -6.47
C TYR A 138 -4.13 -24.45 -5.63
N LEU A 139 -4.14 -24.00 -4.36
CA LEU A 139 -2.90 -23.85 -3.60
C LEU A 139 -2.28 -25.16 -3.17
N ARG A 140 -3.10 -26.21 -2.96
CA ARG A 140 -2.58 -27.56 -2.64
C ARG A 140 -1.64 -28.06 -3.72
N GLU A 141 -2.04 -27.97 -4.97
CA GLU A 141 -1.21 -28.37 -6.12
C GLU A 141 -0.02 -27.42 -6.30
N THR A 142 -0.27 -26.10 -6.17
CA THR A 142 0.77 -25.06 -6.30
C THR A 142 1.89 -25.21 -5.26
N ALA A 143 1.55 -25.61 -4.04
CA ALA A 143 2.50 -25.79 -2.95
C ALA A 143 3.25 -27.13 -2.99
N ALA A 144 2.76 -28.12 -3.74
CA ALA A 144 3.36 -29.46 -3.77
C ALA A 144 4.84 -29.47 -4.20
N ASP A 145 5.20 -28.57 -5.16
CA ASP A 145 6.57 -28.43 -5.66
C ASP A 145 7.32 -27.25 -4.99
N SER A 146 7.01 -26.95 -3.73
CA SER A 146 7.60 -25.86 -2.96
C SER A 146 8.19 -26.36 -1.64
N PRO A 147 9.02 -25.56 -0.91
CA PRO A 147 9.53 -25.91 0.40
C PRO A 147 8.48 -25.96 1.52
N VAL A 148 7.23 -25.66 1.25
CA VAL A 148 6.14 -25.62 2.24
C VAL A 148 5.94 -27.00 2.88
N ARG A 149 6.07 -27.07 4.22
CA ARG A 149 5.87 -28.28 5.02
C ARG A 149 4.77 -28.16 6.08
N ILE A 150 4.30 -26.93 6.32
CA ILE A 150 3.25 -26.63 7.30
C ILE A 150 2.17 -25.83 6.60
N VAL A 151 0.91 -26.26 6.72
CA VAL A 151 -0.23 -25.55 6.14
C VAL A 151 -1.31 -25.34 7.20
N LEU A 152 -1.76 -24.09 7.32
CA LEU A 152 -2.94 -23.74 8.11
C LEU A 152 -3.96 -23.08 7.18
N THR A 153 -5.23 -23.48 7.28
CA THR A 153 -6.30 -22.89 6.49
C THR A 153 -7.33 -22.20 7.39
N GLY A 154 -7.75 -21.00 7.00
CA GLY A 154 -8.79 -20.24 7.70
C GLY A 154 -9.98 -19.95 6.81
N CYS A 155 -11.15 -19.75 7.40
CA CYS A 155 -12.34 -19.30 6.69
C CYS A 155 -12.72 -17.89 7.14
N GLU A 156 -12.85 -16.99 6.21
CA GLU A 156 -13.16 -15.58 6.50
C GLU A 156 -14.59 -15.38 7.03
N LEU A 157 -15.40 -16.45 7.07
CA LEU A 157 -16.70 -16.47 7.74
C LEU A 157 -16.56 -16.59 9.26
N ASP A 158 -15.38 -16.97 9.78
CA ASP A 158 -15.13 -17.02 11.22
C ASP A 158 -15.00 -15.62 11.81
N PHE A 159 -15.17 -15.53 13.13
CA PHE A 159 -15.08 -14.29 13.92
C PHE A 159 -16.18 -13.24 13.61
N GLN A 160 -17.25 -13.62 12.92
CA GLN A 160 -18.42 -12.79 12.64
C GLN A 160 -19.66 -13.68 12.41
N THR A 161 -20.87 -13.11 12.48
CA THR A 161 -22.13 -13.81 12.21
C THR A 161 -23.01 -13.09 11.16
N ARG A 162 -22.68 -11.86 10.78
CA ARG A 162 -23.45 -11.02 9.86
C ARG A 162 -23.58 -11.63 8.46
N GLY A 163 -22.49 -12.22 7.93
CA GLY A 163 -22.50 -12.87 6.62
C GLY A 163 -22.88 -11.95 5.47
N ASP A 164 -22.26 -10.76 5.38
CA ASP A 164 -22.60 -9.74 4.37
C ASP A 164 -22.44 -10.26 2.93
N ALA A 165 -23.56 -10.51 2.25
CA ALA A 165 -23.60 -11.11 0.92
C ALA A 165 -22.99 -10.23 -0.19
N ARG A 166 -22.67 -8.95 0.05
CA ARG A 166 -21.95 -8.11 -0.92
C ARG A 166 -20.49 -8.52 -1.08
N VAL A 167 -19.90 -9.13 -0.04
CA VAL A 167 -18.47 -9.50 -0.02
C VAL A 167 -18.22 -10.95 0.39
N LEU A 168 -19.10 -11.57 1.19
CA LEU A 168 -18.99 -12.95 1.68
C LEU A 168 -19.98 -13.86 0.92
N THR A 169 -19.74 -14.03 -0.38
CA THR A 169 -20.61 -14.78 -1.31
C THR A 169 -20.24 -16.26 -1.44
N PHE A 170 -19.64 -16.85 -0.45
CA PHE A 170 -19.06 -18.19 -0.50
C PHE A 170 -19.38 -18.97 0.78
N GLU A 171 -19.29 -20.28 0.66
CA GLU A 171 -19.40 -21.20 1.78
C GLU A 171 -18.02 -21.67 2.24
N ARG A 172 -17.96 -22.20 3.45
CA ARG A 172 -16.76 -22.87 3.97
C ARG A 172 -16.46 -24.10 3.11
N SER A 173 -15.21 -24.26 2.70
CA SER A 173 -14.78 -25.47 2.03
C SER A 173 -14.70 -26.66 2.99
N ALA A 174 -14.91 -27.87 2.45
CA ALA A 174 -14.65 -29.09 3.19
C ALA A 174 -13.18 -29.12 3.62
N ARG A 175 -12.92 -29.52 4.87
CA ARG A 175 -11.56 -29.56 5.40
C ARG A 175 -10.77 -30.69 4.76
N ALA A 176 -9.62 -30.36 4.19
CA ALA A 176 -8.63 -31.35 3.81
C ALA A 176 -7.89 -31.84 5.05
N GLY A 177 -7.66 -33.14 5.13
CA GLY A 177 -6.93 -33.74 6.25
C GLY A 177 -5.42 -33.41 6.29
N ASP A 178 -4.92 -32.69 5.30
CA ASP A 178 -3.51 -32.29 5.12
C ASP A 178 -3.17 -30.87 5.62
N ALA A 179 -4.16 -30.13 6.10
CA ALA A 179 -3.99 -28.78 6.65
C ALA A 179 -4.65 -28.65 8.04
N ASP A 180 -4.00 -27.91 8.93
CA ASP A 180 -4.59 -27.56 10.22
C ASP A 180 -5.62 -26.42 10.05
N ASP A 181 -6.73 -26.46 10.80
CA ASP A 181 -7.70 -25.36 10.82
C ASP A 181 -7.17 -24.22 11.70
N LEU A 182 -6.94 -23.05 11.11
CA LEU A 182 -6.36 -21.88 11.79
C LEU A 182 -7.19 -21.42 12.99
N THR A 183 -8.52 -21.41 12.87
CA THR A 183 -9.41 -20.97 13.96
C THR A 183 -9.42 -21.98 15.11
N ALA A 184 -9.42 -23.27 14.81
CA ALA A 184 -9.29 -24.31 15.82
C ALA A 184 -7.92 -24.26 16.53
N VAL A 185 -6.84 -24.08 15.75
CA VAL A 185 -5.47 -23.91 16.28
C VAL A 185 -5.40 -22.67 17.18
N ALA A 186 -5.92 -21.53 16.75
CA ALA A 186 -5.92 -20.31 17.54
C ALA A 186 -6.62 -20.50 18.90
N ARG A 187 -7.72 -21.26 18.93
CA ARG A 187 -8.51 -21.53 20.17
C ARG A 187 -7.98 -22.70 21.01
N ALA A 188 -6.96 -23.41 20.56
CA ALA A 188 -6.45 -24.59 21.26
C ALA A 188 -5.61 -24.26 22.51
N GLY A 189 -5.19 -23.01 22.71
CA GLY A 189 -4.45 -22.57 23.90
C GLY A 189 -2.97 -23.03 23.93
N HIS A 190 -2.35 -23.28 22.79
CA HIS A 190 -0.91 -23.52 22.73
C HIS A 190 -0.14 -22.30 23.24
N LYS A 191 1.08 -22.49 23.72
CA LYS A 191 1.92 -21.38 24.18
C LYS A 191 2.96 -21.01 23.14
N ALA A 192 3.13 -19.71 22.92
CA ALA A 192 4.21 -19.19 22.08
C ALA A 192 5.57 -19.58 22.67
N PRO A 193 6.61 -19.84 21.82
CA PRO A 193 7.98 -20.04 22.29
C PRO A 193 8.50 -18.76 22.97
N GLY A 194 8.94 -18.88 24.23
CA GLY A 194 9.36 -17.72 25.04
C GLY A 194 10.73 -17.14 24.69
N ASP A 195 11.48 -17.78 23.79
CA ASP A 195 12.87 -17.42 23.39
C ASP A 195 12.96 -16.86 21.96
N ARG A 196 11.83 -16.57 21.34
CA ARG A 196 11.76 -16.17 19.91
C ARG A 196 11.30 -14.75 19.67
N ASP A 197 11.42 -13.88 20.64
CA ASP A 197 11.07 -12.47 20.47
C ASP A 197 11.87 -11.81 19.34
N PRO A 198 11.20 -11.08 18.43
CA PRO A 198 11.88 -10.45 17.32
C PRO A 198 12.74 -9.27 17.79
N ALA A 199 13.98 -9.20 17.31
CA ALA A 199 14.82 -8.02 17.44
C ALA A 199 14.49 -6.99 16.34
N PRO A 200 14.76 -5.69 16.54
CA PRO A 200 14.51 -4.66 15.52
C PRO A 200 15.18 -4.92 14.17
N ALA A 201 16.35 -5.56 14.18
CA ALA A 201 17.10 -5.91 12.97
C ALA A 201 16.60 -7.18 12.26
N ASP A 202 15.79 -8.02 12.94
CA ASP A 202 15.21 -9.22 12.32
C ASP A 202 14.25 -8.81 11.19
N VAL A 203 14.21 -9.60 10.12
CA VAL A 203 13.32 -9.35 8.99
C VAL A 203 11.89 -9.70 9.41
N ALA A 204 11.02 -8.70 9.48
CA ALA A 204 9.61 -8.86 9.78
C ALA A 204 8.81 -9.35 8.56
N LEU A 205 9.12 -8.76 7.39
CA LEU A 205 8.40 -9.04 6.16
C LEU A 205 9.38 -9.25 4.99
N ILE A 206 9.06 -10.16 4.10
CA ILE A 206 9.56 -10.17 2.72
C ILE A 206 8.42 -9.79 1.82
N SER A 207 8.37 -8.51 1.46
CA SER A 207 7.26 -7.94 0.67
C SER A 207 7.63 -7.95 -0.81
N TYR A 208 6.97 -8.80 -1.61
CA TYR A 208 7.22 -8.90 -3.05
C TYR A 208 6.66 -7.68 -3.78
N THR A 209 7.55 -6.97 -4.48
CA THR A 209 7.14 -5.84 -5.32
C THR A 209 6.71 -6.35 -6.68
N SER A 210 5.63 -5.78 -7.21
CA SER A 210 5.17 -6.04 -8.58
C SER A 210 6.09 -5.40 -9.61
N GLY A 211 7.39 -5.70 -9.53
CA GLY A 211 8.43 -5.07 -10.35
C GLY A 211 7.92 -4.66 -11.73
N THR A 212 8.12 -3.40 -12.06
CA THR A 212 7.62 -2.81 -13.29
C THR A 212 8.42 -3.26 -14.52
N SER A 213 9.50 -4.04 -14.34
CA SER A 213 10.46 -4.41 -15.38
C SER A 213 11.03 -5.82 -15.26
N GLY A 214 10.41 -6.74 -14.48
CA GLY A 214 10.99 -8.08 -14.32
C GLY A 214 10.25 -8.96 -13.32
N THR A 215 10.89 -10.06 -12.93
CA THR A 215 10.43 -10.96 -11.88
C THR A 215 10.29 -10.20 -10.55
N PRO A 216 9.21 -10.38 -9.80
CA PRO A 216 9.00 -9.75 -8.51
C PRO A 216 10.18 -10.00 -7.55
N LYS A 217 10.60 -8.95 -6.82
CA LYS A 217 11.69 -9.02 -5.85
C LYS A 217 11.11 -8.85 -4.44
N GLY A 218 11.57 -9.64 -3.48
CA GLY A 218 11.14 -9.52 -2.08
C GLY A 218 11.97 -8.48 -1.32
N ALA A 219 11.39 -7.34 -0.98
CA ALA A 219 12.03 -6.35 -0.11
C ALA A 219 12.02 -6.82 1.34
N THR A 220 13.16 -6.73 2.03
CA THR A 220 13.34 -7.25 3.40
C THR A 220 13.05 -6.17 4.43
N ASN A 221 11.77 -5.96 4.76
CA ASN A 221 11.37 -4.99 5.78
C ASN A 221 11.69 -5.54 7.18
N THR A 222 12.57 -4.89 7.95
CA THR A 222 12.88 -5.29 9.31
C THR A 222 11.78 -4.86 10.29
N HIS A 223 11.75 -5.46 11.50
CA HIS A 223 10.85 -5.01 12.56
C HIS A 223 11.07 -3.53 12.90
N GLY A 224 12.32 -3.06 12.91
CA GLY A 224 12.65 -1.65 13.12
C GLY A 224 12.12 -0.73 12.01
N ASN A 225 12.23 -1.13 10.72
CA ASN A 225 11.67 -0.35 9.61
C ASN A 225 10.15 -0.19 9.73
N VAL A 226 9.45 -1.30 10.02
CA VAL A 226 7.98 -1.33 10.18
C VAL A 226 7.56 -0.50 11.39
N MET A 227 8.24 -0.68 12.52
CA MET A 227 7.93 0.02 13.77
C MET A 227 8.20 1.53 13.66
N TYR A 228 9.30 1.94 12.99
CA TYR A 228 9.59 3.35 12.75
C TYR A 228 8.41 4.05 12.06
N ASN A 229 7.92 3.51 10.95
CA ASN A 229 6.81 4.12 10.23
C ASN A 229 5.47 4.00 10.98
N ALA A 230 5.21 2.91 11.72
CA ALA A 230 4.03 2.79 12.58
C ALA A 230 4.02 3.87 13.67
N GLU A 231 5.18 4.14 14.29
CA GLU A 231 5.34 5.19 15.30
C GLU A 231 5.21 6.60 14.69
N ARG A 232 5.78 6.82 13.49
CA ARG A 232 5.59 8.08 12.74
C ARG A 232 4.11 8.36 12.47
N GLN A 233 3.33 7.33 12.13
CA GLN A 233 1.88 7.48 11.94
C GLN A 233 1.19 7.78 13.28
N ARG A 234 1.54 7.07 14.35
CA ARG A 234 0.95 7.27 15.67
C ARG A 234 1.15 8.71 16.18
N THR A 235 2.38 9.20 16.13
CA THR A 235 2.74 10.53 16.64
C THR A 235 2.34 11.66 15.70
N GLY A 236 2.44 11.42 14.37
CA GLY A 236 2.25 12.44 13.35
C GLY A 236 0.81 12.70 12.94
N LEU A 237 -0.14 11.80 13.23
CA LEU A 237 -1.54 11.95 12.77
C LEU A 237 -2.45 12.70 13.74
N HIS A 238 -2.01 12.96 14.97
CA HIS A 238 -2.79 13.65 16.02
C HIS A 238 -4.19 13.05 16.22
N LEU A 239 -4.28 11.72 16.23
CA LEU A 239 -5.52 11.01 16.48
C LEU A 239 -5.88 11.07 17.97
N PRO A 240 -7.17 10.94 18.32
CA PRO A 240 -7.60 10.90 19.73
C PRO A 240 -7.01 9.68 20.45
N GLU A 241 -7.10 9.68 21.77
CA GLU A 241 -6.88 8.48 22.56
C GLU A 241 -7.85 7.37 22.12
N ALA A 242 -7.39 6.11 22.06
CA ALA A 242 -8.15 4.98 21.55
C ALA A 242 -8.72 5.20 20.13
N PRO A 243 -7.86 5.48 19.14
CA PRO A 243 -8.32 5.81 17.79
C PRO A 243 -8.92 4.59 17.09
N VAL A 244 -9.90 4.85 16.21
CA VAL A 244 -10.48 3.83 15.34
C VAL A 244 -9.89 3.99 13.94
N TYR A 245 -9.28 2.92 13.43
CA TYR A 245 -8.70 2.82 12.09
C TYR A 245 -9.60 1.94 11.21
N TYR A 246 -9.83 2.36 9.98
CA TYR A 246 -10.49 1.51 8.99
C TYR A 246 -9.47 0.98 7.99
N ALA A 247 -9.37 -0.34 7.83
CA ALA A 247 -8.44 -1.01 6.95
C ALA A 247 -8.93 -1.01 5.48
N MET A 248 -8.87 0.16 4.82
CA MET A 248 -9.24 0.29 3.41
C MET A 248 -8.17 -0.30 2.49
N ALA A 249 -6.89 0.01 2.75
CA ALA A 249 -5.79 -0.63 2.03
C ALA A 249 -5.68 -2.10 2.44
N PRO A 250 -5.36 -3.01 1.48
CA PRO A 250 -5.15 -4.41 1.81
C PRO A 250 -4.00 -4.59 2.82
N LEU A 251 -4.20 -5.42 3.85
CA LEU A 251 -3.19 -5.69 4.88
C LEU A 251 -1.98 -6.48 4.33
N PHE A 252 -2.16 -7.23 3.25
CA PHE A 252 -1.05 -7.88 2.55
C PHE A 252 -0.15 -6.90 1.77
N HIS A 253 -0.57 -5.65 1.64
CA HIS A 253 0.22 -4.57 1.05
C HIS A 253 0.90 -3.75 2.15
N ILE A 254 2.13 -3.28 1.89
CA ILE A 254 2.94 -2.56 2.89
C ILE A 254 2.21 -1.34 3.49
N THR A 255 1.39 -0.63 2.72
CA THR A 255 0.59 0.50 3.21
C THR A 255 -0.43 0.05 4.27
N GLY A 256 -1.18 -1.00 4.01
CA GLY A 256 -2.14 -1.55 4.97
C GLY A 256 -1.46 -2.13 6.20
N MET A 257 -0.37 -2.86 6.00
CA MET A 257 0.44 -3.46 7.06
C MET A 257 0.98 -2.41 8.03
N VAL A 258 1.55 -1.34 7.53
CA VAL A 258 2.26 -0.34 8.36
C VAL A 258 1.35 0.80 8.79
N CYS A 259 0.65 1.45 7.84
CA CYS A 259 -0.10 2.67 8.15
C CYS A 259 -1.46 2.41 8.81
N GLN A 260 -1.99 1.19 8.73
CA GLN A 260 -3.28 0.82 9.34
C GLN A 260 -3.08 -0.19 10.46
N PHE A 261 -2.62 -1.41 10.19
CA PHE A 261 -2.44 -2.43 11.21
C PHE A 261 -1.34 -2.02 12.21
N GLY A 262 -0.14 -1.70 11.75
CA GLY A 262 0.99 -1.34 12.61
C GLY A 262 0.72 -0.07 13.42
N ALA A 263 0.21 0.99 12.78
CA ALA A 263 -0.12 2.24 13.46
C ALA A 263 -1.26 2.09 14.48
N CYS A 264 -2.30 1.32 14.13
CA CYS A 264 -3.41 1.01 15.03
C CYS A 264 -2.95 0.25 16.27
N LEU A 265 -2.19 -0.82 16.06
CA LEU A 265 -1.64 -1.64 17.15
C LEU A 265 -0.77 -0.81 18.09
N ASN A 266 0.12 0.00 17.53
CA ASN A 266 1.02 0.86 18.31
C ASN A 266 0.32 2.04 19.02
N SER A 267 -0.91 2.37 18.61
CA SER A 267 -1.76 3.38 19.25
C SER A 267 -2.74 2.78 20.27
N ALA A 268 -2.67 1.48 20.51
CA ALA A 268 -3.70 0.73 21.26
C ALA A 268 -5.13 1.06 20.77
N GLY A 269 -5.31 1.21 19.45
CA GLY A 269 -6.56 1.58 18.79
C GLY A 269 -7.44 0.38 18.43
N THR A 270 -8.54 0.63 17.72
CA THR A 270 -9.41 -0.39 17.13
C THR A 270 -9.21 -0.43 15.61
N LEU A 271 -8.91 -1.59 15.05
CA LEU A 271 -8.80 -1.84 13.61
C LEU A 271 -10.09 -2.45 13.07
N VAL A 272 -10.80 -1.70 12.25
CA VAL A 272 -12.02 -2.16 11.58
C VAL A 272 -11.65 -2.83 10.26
N LEU A 273 -12.09 -4.07 10.09
CA LEU A 273 -11.87 -4.94 8.95
C LEU A 273 -13.18 -5.24 8.23
N ALA A 274 -13.16 -5.34 6.92
CA ALA A 274 -14.35 -5.66 6.10
C ALA A 274 -14.04 -6.57 4.93
N TYR A 275 -13.18 -7.56 5.12
CA TYR A 275 -12.78 -8.57 4.14
C TYR A 275 -12.08 -7.97 2.92
N ARG A 276 -12.82 -7.31 2.03
CA ARG A 276 -12.31 -6.62 0.82
C ARG A 276 -13.09 -5.34 0.58
N PHE A 277 -12.54 -4.48 -0.27
CA PHE A 277 -13.19 -3.24 -0.64
C PHE A 277 -14.48 -3.51 -1.45
N GLU A 278 -15.59 -2.99 -0.93
CA GLU A 278 -16.87 -2.83 -1.60
C GLU A 278 -17.49 -1.52 -1.07
N PRO A 279 -17.84 -0.53 -1.93
CA PRO A 279 -18.19 0.81 -1.48
C PRO A 279 -19.32 0.86 -0.45
N GLY A 280 -20.39 0.09 -0.62
CA GLY A 280 -21.52 0.07 0.30
C GLY A 280 -21.15 -0.51 1.67
N VAL A 281 -20.36 -1.59 1.70
CA VAL A 281 -19.85 -2.19 2.94
C VAL A 281 -18.93 -1.22 3.68
N VAL A 282 -18.11 -0.48 2.94
CA VAL A 282 -17.22 0.56 3.52
C VAL A 282 -18.04 1.67 4.16
N LEU A 283 -19.06 2.18 3.47
CA LEU A 283 -19.93 3.24 4.00
C LEU A 283 -20.70 2.77 5.25
N ASP A 284 -21.23 1.56 5.25
CA ASP A 284 -21.88 0.99 6.44
C ASP A 284 -20.91 0.90 7.62
N ALA A 285 -19.67 0.45 7.37
CA ALA A 285 -18.65 0.39 8.41
C ALA A 285 -18.23 1.78 8.91
N PHE A 286 -18.23 2.81 8.05
CA PHE A 286 -17.99 4.19 8.47
C PHE A 286 -19.10 4.71 9.38
N ALA A 287 -20.35 4.43 9.04
CA ALA A 287 -21.50 4.80 9.87
C ALA A 287 -21.49 4.07 11.22
N GLU A 288 -21.20 2.75 11.23
CA GLU A 288 -21.24 1.91 12.44
C GLU A 288 -20.06 2.21 13.39
N HIS A 289 -18.82 2.29 12.85
CA HIS A 289 -17.60 2.35 13.66
C HIS A 289 -17.02 3.73 13.83
N ARG A 290 -17.49 4.73 13.07
CA ARG A 290 -17.04 6.13 13.15
C ARG A 290 -15.51 6.28 13.15
N PRO A 291 -14.79 5.76 12.14
CA PRO A 291 -13.33 5.74 12.15
C PRO A 291 -12.73 7.16 12.11
N HIS A 292 -11.55 7.27 12.75
CA HIS A 292 -10.78 8.52 12.79
C HIS A 292 -9.74 8.59 11.67
N TYR A 293 -9.30 7.44 11.16
CA TYR A 293 -8.26 7.34 10.14
C TYR A 293 -8.52 6.23 9.14
N THR A 294 -8.20 6.53 7.90
CA THR A 294 -8.03 5.52 6.84
C THR A 294 -7.01 5.98 5.80
N VAL A 295 -6.44 5.02 5.08
CA VAL A 295 -5.62 5.24 3.89
C VAL A 295 -6.02 4.27 2.79
N GLY A 296 -6.12 4.77 1.56
CA GLY A 296 -6.44 3.97 0.39
C GLY A 296 -6.01 4.63 -0.91
N PRO A 297 -6.14 3.93 -2.04
CA PRO A 297 -5.86 4.50 -3.35
C PRO A 297 -6.93 5.54 -3.73
N SER A 298 -6.56 6.47 -4.61
CA SER A 298 -7.50 7.49 -5.14
C SER A 298 -8.75 6.88 -5.76
N THR A 299 -8.62 5.70 -6.39
CA THR A 299 -9.74 4.95 -6.99
C THR A 299 -10.79 4.51 -5.97
N ALA A 300 -10.39 4.18 -4.74
CA ALA A 300 -11.34 3.84 -3.67
C ALA A 300 -12.18 5.05 -3.27
N PHE A 301 -11.56 6.22 -3.13
CA PHE A 301 -12.29 7.46 -2.82
C PHE A 301 -13.21 7.90 -3.96
N MET A 302 -12.81 7.69 -5.22
CA MET A 302 -13.70 7.91 -6.36
C MET A 302 -14.93 6.99 -6.32
N ALA A 303 -14.74 5.71 -5.99
CA ALA A 303 -15.84 4.75 -5.89
C ALA A 303 -16.79 5.09 -4.73
N LEU A 304 -16.27 5.49 -3.58
CA LEU A 304 -17.09 5.95 -2.44
C LEU A 304 -17.88 7.20 -2.80
N ALA A 305 -17.25 8.20 -3.42
CA ALA A 305 -17.88 9.44 -3.82
C ALA A 305 -18.96 9.27 -4.92
N ALA A 306 -18.90 8.18 -5.67
CA ALA A 306 -19.89 7.85 -6.71
C ALA A 306 -21.02 6.94 -6.20
N HIS A 307 -20.93 6.39 -4.98
CA HIS A 307 -21.92 5.46 -4.47
C HIS A 307 -23.24 6.18 -4.12
N PRO A 308 -24.42 5.66 -4.52
CA PRO A 308 -25.70 6.36 -4.36
C PRO A 308 -26.10 6.64 -2.91
N SER A 309 -25.63 5.85 -1.94
CA SER A 309 -25.92 6.04 -0.51
C SER A 309 -24.91 6.91 0.23
N VAL A 310 -23.87 7.44 -0.44
CA VAL A 310 -22.86 8.27 0.21
C VAL A 310 -23.45 9.58 0.73
N THR A 311 -23.08 9.94 1.95
CA THR A 311 -23.45 11.23 2.57
C THR A 311 -22.25 11.84 3.28
N PRO A 312 -22.25 13.15 3.56
CA PRO A 312 -21.18 13.77 4.35
C PRO A 312 -21.01 13.16 5.75
N ASP A 313 -22.09 12.64 6.35
CA ASP A 313 -22.03 12.04 7.69
C ASP A 313 -21.14 10.81 7.78
N HIS A 314 -21.03 10.02 6.71
CA HIS A 314 -20.08 8.88 6.67
C HIS A 314 -18.64 9.31 6.95
N PHE A 315 -18.29 10.55 6.66
CA PHE A 315 -16.93 11.06 6.82
C PHE A 315 -16.75 11.99 8.04
N SER A 316 -17.80 12.27 8.79
CA SER A 316 -17.80 13.29 9.85
C SER A 316 -16.90 12.95 11.06
N SER A 317 -16.59 11.67 11.29
CA SER A 317 -15.71 11.21 12.37
C SER A 317 -14.21 11.27 12.01
N PHE A 318 -13.88 11.30 10.72
CA PHE A 318 -12.49 11.28 10.30
C PHE A 318 -11.72 12.52 10.73
N ARG A 319 -10.56 12.28 11.33
CA ARG A 319 -9.54 13.31 11.59
C ARG A 319 -8.57 13.40 10.43
N VAL A 320 -8.24 12.25 9.86
CA VAL A 320 -7.32 12.14 8.74
C VAL A 320 -7.80 11.10 7.74
N ILE A 321 -7.88 11.51 6.48
CA ILE A 321 -8.03 10.62 5.33
C ILE A 321 -6.79 10.79 4.47
N SER A 322 -6.11 9.69 4.15
CA SER A 322 -4.88 9.69 3.35
C SER A 322 -5.06 8.89 2.05
N SER A 323 -4.36 9.32 1.01
CA SER A 323 -4.24 8.57 -0.24
C SER A 323 -2.78 8.34 -0.58
N GLY A 324 -2.45 7.14 -1.03
CA GLY A 324 -1.10 6.77 -1.43
C GLY A 324 -1.09 5.55 -2.35
N GLY A 325 0.10 5.22 -2.88
CA GLY A 325 0.30 4.09 -3.79
C GLY A 325 -0.14 4.33 -5.24
N ALA A 326 -0.86 5.42 -5.52
CA ALA A 326 -1.26 5.86 -6.84
C ALA A 326 -1.31 7.40 -6.88
N PRO A 327 -1.23 8.03 -8.06
CA PRO A 327 -1.42 9.46 -8.19
C PRO A 327 -2.76 9.92 -7.61
N LEU A 328 -2.74 11.07 -6.94
CA LEU A 328 -3.94 11.72 -6.41
C LEU A 328 -4.20 13.01 -7.21
N PRO A 329 -5.23 13.03 -8.09
CA PRO A 329 -5.55 14.22 -8.87
C PRO A 329 -6.04 15.37 -7.97
N PRO A 330 -5.58 16.63 -8.15
CA PRO A 330 -6.07 17.78 -7.40
C PRO A 330 -7.59 17.93 -7.50
N ALA A 331 -8.16 17.73 -8.68
CA ALA A 331 -9.61 17.80 -8.93
C ALA A 331 -10.42 16.82 -8.07
N LEU A 332 -9.87 15.64 -7.77
CA LEU A 332 -10.53 14.67 -6.86
C LEU A 332 -10.53 15.21 -5.42
N VAL A 333 -9.40 15.76 -4.96
CA VAL A 333 -9.28 16.32 -3.60
C VAL A 333 -10.30 17.42 -3.38
N GLU A 334 -10.38 18.39 -4.31
CA GLU A 334 -11.33 19.50 -4.25
C GLU A 334 -12.79 19.03 -4.30
N LYS A 335 -13.11 18.12 -5.23
CA LYS A 335 -14.46 17.57 -5.35
C LYS A 335 -14.86 16.80 -4.09
N PHE A 336 -13.97 16.00 -3.52
CA PHE A 336 -14.25 15.22 -2.31
C PHE A 336 -14.46 16.15 -1.11
N ARG A 337 -13.62 17.16 -0.95
CA ARG A 337 -13.75 18.18 0.10
C ARG A 337 -15.06 18.95 -0.02
N ALA A 338 -15.41 19.43 -1.21
CA ALA A 338 -16.66 20.17 -1.45
C ALA A 338 -17.90 19.33 -1.19
N GLY A 339 -17.86 18.01 -1.52
CA GLY A 339 -18.98 17.10 -1.34
C GLY A 339 -19.15 16.54 0.07
N PHE A 340 -18.04 16.31 0.78
CA PHE A 340 -18.05 15.51 2.01
C PHE A 340 -17.32 16.14 3.20
N GLY A 341 -16.58 17.23 3.01
CA GLY A 341 -15.91 18.00 4.05
C GLY A 341 -14.43 17.67 4.27
N PRO A 342 -13.98 16.40 4.47
CA PRO A 342 -12.58 16.11 4.72
C PRO A 342 -11.66 16.36 3.52
N TYR A 343 -10.44 16.83 3.81
CA TYR A 343 -9.36 16.92 2.86
C TYR A 343 -8.65 15.57 2.74
N ILE A 344 -8.50 15.02 1.51
CA ILE A 344 -7.71 13.81 1.27
C ILE A 344 -6.24 14.20 1.18
N ARG A 345 -5.42 13.69 2.11
CA ARG A 345 -3.99 13.95 2.17
C ARG A 345 -3.22 13.03 1.26
N ASN A 346 -2.31 13.59 0.50
CA ASN A 346 -1.41 12.82 -0.33
C ASN A 346 -0.26 12.24 0.50
N GLY A 347 0.26 11.07 0.07
CA GLY A 347 1.44 10.45 0.62
C GLY A 347 2.20 9.67 -0.44
N TYR A 348 3.52 9.63 -0.31
CA TYR A 348 4.42 8.94 -1.21
C TYR A 348 5.31 7.97 -0.46
N GLY A 349 5.47 6.79 -1.03
CA GLY A 349 6.33 5.73 -0.53
C GLY A 349 6.32 4.49 -1.40
N LEU A 350 7.22 3.58 -1.07
CA LEU A 350 7.44 2.32 -1.77
C LEU A 350 7.54 1.18 -0.74
N THR A 351 7.48 -0.04 -1.20
CA THR A 351 7.73 -1.23 -0.37
C THR A 351 9.13 -1.19 0.22
N GLU A 352 10.09 -0.71 -0.56
CA GLU A 352 11.51 -0.55 -0.23
C GLU A 352 11.78 0.51 0.87
N CYS A 353 10.80 1.34 1.20
CA CYS A 353 10.86 2.26 2.35
C CYS A 353 9.73 2.02 3.37
N SER A 354 9.20 0.80 3.43
CA SER A 354 8.23 0.36 4.44
C SER A 354 7.01 1.28 4.58
N ALA A 355 6.41 1.68 3.46
CA ALA A 355 5.30 2.62 3.31
C ALA A 355 5.77 4.09 3.19
N PRO A 356 5.16 5.14 3.81
CA PRO A 356 5.44 6.50 3.37
C PRO A 356 6.83 6.98 3.79
N CYS A 357 7.54 7.61 2.84
CA CYS A 357 8.73 8.40 3.13
C CYS A 357 8.44 9.92 3.09
N ALA A 358 7.31 10.31 2.49
CA ALA A 358 6.78 11.68 2.53
C ALA A 358 5.26 11.66 2.67
N SER A 359 4.70 12.60 3.39
CA SER A 359 3.25 12.76 3.56
C SER A 359 2.88 14.21 3.86
N VAL A 360 1.66 14.59 3.51
CA VAL A 360 1.13 15.93 3.84
C VAL A 360 0.88 16.00 5.36
N PRO A 361 1.50 16.95 6.09
CA PRO A 361 1.31 17.04 7.54
C PRO A 361 -0.15 17.37 7.91
N PRO A 362 -0.68 16.88 9.04
CA PRO A 362 -1.96 17.34 9.57
C PRO A 362 -2.04 18.86 9.73
N GLY A 363 -3.21 19.43 9.43
CA GLY A 363 -3.41 20.89 9.49
C GLY A 363 -2.85 21.67 8.30
N ARG A 364 -2.24 20.98 7.31
CA ARG A 364 -1.74 21.60 6.08
C ARG A 364 -2.41 21.01 4.85
N GLU A 365 -2.39 21.75 3.76
CA GLU A 365 -2.82 21.32 2.43
C GLU A 365 -1.60 21.28 1.51
N ALA A 366 -1.56 20.28 0.64
CA ALA A 366 -0.49 20.16 -0.34
C ALA A 366 -0.61 21.25 -1.41
N PRO A 367 0.45 21.97 -1.73
CA PRO A 367 0.43 22.90 -2.85
C PRO A 367 0.37 22.14 -4.19
N VAL A 368 -0.22 22.81 -5.18
CA VAL A 368 -0.20 22.38 -6.58
C VAL A 368 0.88 23.18 -7.29
N ASP A 369 1.80 22.51 -7.97
CA ASP A 369 2.80 23.19 -8.78
C ASP A 369 2.13 23.92 -9.96
N PRO A 370 2.28 25.26 -10.09
CA PRO A 370 1.59 26.02 -11.12
C PRO A 370 2.07 25.71 -12.55
N ALA A 371 3.27 25.16 -12.70
CA ALA A 371 3.83 24.86 -14.01
C ALA A 371 3.35 23.51 -14.57
N SER A 372 3.25 22.50 -13.71
CA SER A 372 2.88 21.13 -14.11
C SER A 372 1.47 20.72 -13.70
N GLY A 373 0.81 21.46 -12.79
CA GLY A 373 -0.46 21.04 -12.20
C GLY A 373 -0.34 19.90 -11.19
N THR A 374 0.88 19.45 -10.86
CA THR A 374 1.12 18.30 -9.98
C THR A 374 0.86 18.68 -8.52
N LEU A 375 0.06 17.87 -7.83
CA LEU A 375 -0.15 17.98 -6.38
C LEU A 375 1.09 17.44 -5.64
N ALA A 376 1.62 18.22 -4.68
CA ALA A 376 2.70 17.74 -3.82
C ALA A 376 2.28 16.45 -3.07
N VAL A 377 3.24 15.55 -2.89
CA VAL A 377 3.02 14.29 -2.16
C VAL A 377 3.28 14.42 -0.67
N GLY A 378 3.63 15.61 -0.22
CA GLY A 378 3.93 15.91 1.18
C GLY A 378 5.40 16.25 1.42
N VAL A 379 5.83 16.05 2.65
CA VAL A 379 7.20 16.34 3.10
C VAL A 379 7.79 15.11 3.80
N PRO A 380 9.13 14.94 3.77
CA PRO A 380 9.79 13.86 4.51
C PRO A 380 9.64 14.00 6.02
N GLY A 381 9.80 12.89 6.74
CA GLY A 381 9.93 12.91 8.20
C GLY A 381 11.26 13.52 8.65
N PRO A 382 11.42 13.83 9.96
CA PRO A 382 12.64 14.49 10.47
C PRO A 382 13.89 13.61 10.33
N ASP A 383 13.74 12.29 10.45
CA ASP A 383 14.86 11.34 10.35
C ASP A 383 15.09 10.84 8.91
N THR A 384 14.28 11.36 7.97
CA THR A 384 14.34 11.01 6.55
C THR A 384 14.99 12.13 5.76
N VAL A 385 15.92 11.78 4.89
CA VAL A 385 16.48 12.69 3.89
C VAL A 385 16.01 12.25 2.52
N VAL A 386 15.38 13.16 1.81
CA VAL A 386 15.02 12.99 0.40
C VAL A 386 15.85 13.96 -0.41
N ARG A 387 16.58 13.44 -1.40
CA ARG A 387 17.39 14.22 -2.34
C ARG A 387 16.86 14.03 -3.76
N ILE A 388 17.01 15.04 -4.58
CA ILE A 388 16.73 14.95 -6.01
C ILE A 388 18.09 14.97 -6.72
N VAL A 389 18.34 13.97 -7.54
CA VAL A 389 19.66 13.79 -8.19
C VAL A 389 19.53 13.63 -9.70
N ASP A 390 20.57 14.04 -10.41
CA ASP A 390 20.71 13.82 -11.85
C ASP A 390 21.13 12.36 -12.18
N ASP A 391 21.36 12.07 -13.47
CA ASP A 391 21.81 10.75 -13.92
C ASP A 391 23.23 10.36 -13.46
N ARG A 392 24.01 11.33 -12.93
CA ARG A 392 25.33 11.10 -12.33
C ARG A 392 25.26 10.88 -10.83
N GLY A 393 24.06 11.06 -10.22
CA GLY A 393 23.84 10.99 -8.78
C GLY A 393 24.17 12.30 -8.04
N GLU A 394 24.42 13.40 -8.78
CA GLU A 394 24.67 14.71 -8.19
C GLU A 394 23.36 15.44 -7.85
N GLU A 395 23.35 16.17 -6.74
CA GLU A 395 22.16 16.91 -6.29
C GLU A 395 21.82 18.06 -7.25
N VAL A 396 20.57 18.08 -7.72
CA VAL A 396 20.03 19.21 -8.50
C VAL A 396 19.49 20.32 -7.58
N PRO A 397 19.40 21.57 -8.08
CA PRO A 397 18.74 22.68 -7.35
C PRO A 397 17.27 22.40 -7.01
N PHE A 398 16.75 23.05 -5.97
CA PHE A 398 15.31 23.04 -5.70
C PHE A 398 14.52 23.56 -6.90
N GLY A 399 13.42 22.84 -7.23
CA GLY A 399 12.58 23.11 -8.37
C GLY A 399 13.02 22.38 -9.66
N GLU A 400 14.25 21.87 -9.72
CA GLU A 400 14.71 21.08 -10.85
C GLU A 400 14.34 19.59 -10.69
N GLN A 401 13.98 18.96 -11.82
CA GLN A 401 13.61 17.55 -11.87
C GLN A 401 14.83 16.63 -11.86
N GLY A 402 14.73 15.54 -11.13
CA GLY A 402 15.71 14.46 -11.09
C GLY A 402 15.12 13.21 -10.46
N GLU A 403 15.95 12.19 -10.29
CA GLU A 403 15.55 10.96 -9.58
C GLU A 403 15.43 11.23 -8.07
N ILE A 404 14.34 10.77 -7.47
CA ILE A 404 14.12 10.83 -6.03
C ILE A 404 14.98 9.76 -5.35
N VAL A 405 15.83 10.16 -4.41
CA VAL A 405 16.65 9.29 -3.59
C VAL A 405 16.29 9.46 -2.12
N VAL A 406 16.11 8.36 -1.40
CA VAL A 406 15.63 8.34 -0.01
C VAL A 406 16.63 7.67 0.91
N ARG A 407 16.95 8.31 2.03
CA ARG A 407 17.70 7.74 3.14
C ARG A 407 16.96 7.96 4.46
N GLY A 408 16.82 6.91 5.26
CA GLY A 408 16.14 7.00 6.55
C GLY A 408 15.91 5.64 7.20
N PRO A 409 15.45 5.62 8.47
CA PRO A 409 15.27 4.39 9.24
C PRO A 409 14.24 3.41 8.65
N GLN A 410 13.35 3.89 7.80
CA GLN A 410 12.33 3.10 7.13
C GLN A 410 12.83 2.39 5.86
N VAL A 411 14.01 2.75 5.34
CA VAL A 411 14.58 2.13 4.14
C VAL A 411 15.06 0.73 4.47
N VAL A 412 14.66 -0.26 3.67
CA VAL A 412 15.02 -1.66 3.88
C VAL A 412 16.49 -1.91 3.58
N PRO A 413 17.13 -2.92 4.21
CA PRO A 413 18.52 -3.24 3.93
C PRO A 413 18.76 -3.80 2.53
N GLY A 414 17.73 -4.29 1.83
CA GLY A 414 17.86 -4.80 0.47
C GLY A 414 16.76 -5.76 0.05
N TYR A 415 17.04 -6.53 -1.00
CA TYR A 415 16.15 -7.56 -1.52
C TYR A 415 16.61 -8.96 -1.11
N TRP A 416 15.67 -9.80 -0.76
CA TRP A 416 15.87 -11.18 -0.38
C TRP A 416 16.67 -11.94 -1.46
N ARG A 417 17.87 -12.42 -1.11
CA ARG A 417 18.76 -13.21 -1.98
C ARG A 417 19.03 -12.59 -3.36
N ARG A 418 19.05 -11.27 -3.45
CA ARG A 418 19.36 -10.52 -4.67
C ARG A 418 20.44 -9.46 -4.41
N PRO A 419 21.72 -9.88 -4.16
CA PRO A 419 22.78 -8.94 -3.84
C PRO A 419 23.03 -7.90 -4.94
N ASP A 420 22.99 -8.32 -6.21
CA ASP A 420 23.22 -7.40 -7.35
C ASP A 420 22.12 -6.33 -7.44
N ALA A 421 20.84 -6.75 -7.35
CA ALA A 421 19.73 -5.81 -7.34
C ALA A 421 19.72 -4.92 -6.09
N THR A 422 20.21 -5.43 -4.97
CA THR A 422 20.39 -4.64 -3.74
C THR A 422 21.45 -3.57 -3.94
N ALA A 423 22.61 -3.92 -4.46
CA ALA A 423 23.70 -2.96 -4.71
C ALA A 423 23.28 -1.87 -5.73
N GLU A 424 22.50 -2.23 -6.75
CA GLU A 424 21.97 -1.28 -7.74
C GLU A 424 20.94 -0.32 -7.15
N THR A 425 20.01 -0.84 -6.32
CA THR A 425 18.87 -0.07 -5.80
C THR A 425 19.21 0.72 -4.54
N PHE A 426 20.14 0.21 -3.71
CA PHE A 426 20.51 0.79 -2.42
C PHE A 426 22.01 1.12 -2.33
N PRO A 427 22.61 1.86 -3.30
CA PRO A 427 24.01 2.24 -3.19
C PRO A 427 24.22 3.07 -1.89
N ASP A 428 25.24 2.69 -1.12
CA ASP A 428 25.61 3.34 0.16
C ASP A 428 24.43 3.44 1.17
N GLY A 429 23.46 2.53 1.09
CA GLY A 429 22.27 2.51 1.94
C GLY A 429 21.22 3.57 1.61
N GLU A 430 21.29 4.18 0.44
CA GLU A 430 20.30 5.11 -0.07
C GLU A 430 19.41 4.43 -1.13
N LEU A 431 18.10 4.54 -0.96
CA LEU A 431 17.14 3.99 -1.92
C LEU A 431 17.06 4.88 -3.17
N ARG A 432 17.47 4.36 -4.31
CA ARG A 432 17.14 4.90 -5.63
C ARG A 432 15.75 4.43 -6.03
N THR A 433 14.80 5.37 -6.06
CA THR A 433 13.38 5.01 -6.20
C THR A 433 12.97 4.65 -7.63
N GLY A 434 13.73 5.13 -8.62
CA GLY A 434 13.34 5.09 -10.03
C GLY A 434 12.16 6.01 -10.37
N ASP A 435 11.71 6.83 -9.41
CA ASP A 435 10.70 7.86 -9.64
C ASP A 435 11.36 9.21 -9.85
N ILE A 436 10.84 9.98 -10.81
CA ILE A 436 11.29 11.35 -11.10
C ILE A 436 10.39 12.33 -10.35
N GLY A 437 11.04 13.31 -9.73
CA GLY A 437 10.36 14.36 -9.00
C GLY A 437 11.20 15.60 -8.83
N PHE A 438 10.70 16.53 -8.06
CA PHE A 438 11.44 17.72 -7.62
C PHE A 438 10.98 18.10 -6.21
N MET A 439 11.79 18.92 -5.55
CA MET A 439 11.45 19.49 -4.26
C MET A 439 11.50 21.01 -4.38
N ASP A 440 10.50 21.69 -3.84
CA ASP A 440 10.51 23.15 -3.80
C ASP A 440 11.41 23.70 -2.66
N PRO A 441 11.69 25.01 -2.63
CA PRO A 441 12.52 25.61 -1.57
C PRO A 441 11.94 25.49 -0.16
N GLN A 442 10.65 25.24 0.00
CA GLN A 442 9.98 25.01 1.29
C GLN A 442 10.10 23.55 1.74
N GLY A 443 10.50 22.64 0.83
CA GLY A 443 10.66 21.22 1.12
C GLY A 443 9.46 20.34 0.76
N TRP A 444 8.46 20.86 0.02
CA TRP A 444 7.42 20.04 -0.54
C TRP A 444 7.97 19.18 -1.68
N LEU A 445 7.68 17.88 -1.61
CA LEU A 445 8.08 16.90 -2.62
C LEU A 445 6.96 16.73 -3.65
N TYR A 446 7.35 16.72 -4.92
CA TYR A 446 6.46 16.46 -6.06
C TYR A 446 6.98 15.25 -6.81
N VAL A 447 6.10 14.27 -7.08
CA VAL A 447 6.41 13.11 -7.92
C VAL A 447 5.81 13.36 -9.29
N VAL A 448 6.65 13.45 -10.30
CA VAL A 448 6.24 13.71 -11.67
C VAL A 448 5.76 12.43 -12.34
N ASP A 449 6.64 11.41 -12.44
CA ASP A 449 6.30 10.07 -12.96
C ASP A 449 7.46 9.09 -12.71
N ARG A 450 7.33 7.86 -13.23
CA ARG A 450 8.42 6.89 -13.21
C ARG A 450 9.38 7.12 -14.36
N LYS A 451 10.68 7.08 -14.09
CA LYS A 451 11.76 7.26 -15.06
C LYS A 451 11.56 6.40 -16.33
N LYS A 452 11.11 5.15 -16.17
CA LYS A 452 10.88 4.19 -17.25
C LYS A 452 9.53 4.31 -17.96
N ASP A 453 8.56 5.05 -17.38
CA ASP A 453 7.25 5.31 -17.99
C ASP A 453 7.26 6.58 -18.85
N MET A 454 8.38 7.32 -18.85
CA MET A 454 8.59 8.50 -19.70
C MET A 454 8.46 8.11 -21.18
N ILE A 455 7.64 8.87 -21.89
CA ILE A 455 7.42 8.71 -23.33
C ILE A 455 8.38 9.63 -24.07
N ASN A 456 9.14 9.08 -25.01
CA ASN A 456 10.07 9.86 -25.83
C ASN A 456 9.44 10.18 -27.20
N ALA A 457 8.62 11.22 -27.23
CA ALA A 457 7.93 11.66 -28.45
C ALA A 457 8.82 12.58 -29.28
N SER A 458 9.54 12.05 -30.31
CA SER A 458 10.45 12.80 -31.16
C SER A 458 11.57 13.53 -30.40
N GLY A 459 12.14 12.92 -29.36
CA GLY A 459 13.14 13.54 -28.48
C GLY A 459 12.59 14.41 -27.36
N PHE A 460 11.29 14.68 -27.34
CA PHE A 460 10.64 15.38 -26.24
C PHE A 460 10.17 14.40 -25.17
N LYS A 461 10.52 14.68 -23.93
CA LYS A 461 10.08 13.90 -22.77
C LYS A 461 8.64 14.27 -22.44
N VAL A 462 7.74 13.27 -22.44
CA VAL A 462 6.35 13.41 -22.04
C VAL A 462 6.10 12.50 -20.84
N TRP A 463 5.62 13.08 -19.76
CA TRP A 463 5.27 12.34 -18.57
C TRP A 463 3.78 11.92 -18.65
N PRO A 464 3.47 10.62 -18.59
CA PRO A 464 2.10 10.12 -18.63
C PRO A 464 1.15 10.85 -17.68
N ARG A 465 1.59 11.10 -16.45
CA ARG A 465 0.78 11.75 -15.42
C ARG A 465 0.32 13.16 -15.82
N GLU A 466 1.18 13.94 -16.48
CA GLU A 466 0.81 15.29 -16.90
C GLU A 466 -0.40 15.29 -17.86
N VAL A 467 -0.47 14.27 -18.71
CA VAL A 467 -1.59 14.07 -19.62
C VAL A 467 -2.82 13.50 -18.88
N GLU A 468 -2.60 12.57 -17.97
CA GLU A 468 -3.64 11.98 -17.12
C GLU A 468 -4.33 13.05 -16.25
N ASP A 469 -3.58 13.95 -15.65
CA ASP A 469 -4.11 15.03 -14.80
C ASP A 469 -5.03 15.96 -15.60
N VAL A 470 -4.71 16.28 -16.86
CA VAL A 470 -5.59 17.02 -17.76
C VAL A 470 -6.85 16.22 -18.08
N LEU A 471 -6.72 14.92 -18.39
CA LEU A 471 -7.88 14.07 -18.67
C LEU A 471 -8.84 13.96 -17.48
N TYR A 472 -8.33 13.89 -16.25
CA TYR A 472 -9.14 13.86 -15.03
C TYR A 472 -9.97 15.14 -14.80
N THR A 473 -9.61 16.26 -15.43
CA THR A 473 -10.44 17.49 -15.40
C THR A 473 -11.65 17.42 -16.32
N HIS A 474 -11.70 16.48 -17.27
CA HIS A 474 -12.82 16.33 -18.18
C HIS A 474 -14.03 15.67 -17.48
N PRO A 475 -15.26 16.22 -17.58
CA PRO A 475 -16.42 15.75 -16.82
C PRO A 475 -16.83 14.29 -17.10
N ALA A 476 -16.59 13.81 -18.31
CA ALA A 476 -16.92 12.44 -18.72
C ALA A 476 -15.90 11.39 -18.25
N VAL A 477 -14.68 11.79 -17.89
CA VAL A 477 -13.61 10.85 -17.53
C VAL A 477 -13.78 10.36 -16.09
N ARG A 478 -13.82 9.02 -15.95
CA ARG A 478 -13.78 8.35 -14.65
C ARG A 478 -12.34 8.05 -14.27
N GLU A 479 -11.59 7.37 -15.16
CA GLU A 479 -10.18 7.02 -14.98
C GLU A 479 -9.43 7.20 -16.29
N ALA A 480 -8.15 7.53 -16.19
CA ALA A 480 -7.27 7.68 -17.32
C ALA A 480 -5.91 7.01 -17.03
N ALA A 481 -5.32 6.40 -18.05
CA ALA A 481 -3.96 5.92 -18.04
C ALA A 481 -3.30 6.22 -19.39
N VAL A 482 -2.08 6.74 -19.34
CA VAL A 482 -1.33 7.15 -20.52
C VAL A 482 -0.07 6.31 -20.64
N VAL A 483 0.23 5.87 -21.86
CA VAL A 483 1.42 5.09 -22.20
C VAL A 483 2.04 5.57 -23.50
N GLY A 484 3.35 5.33 -23.66
CA GLY A 484 4.03 5.42 -24.94
C GLY A 484 3.72 4.19 -25.79
N VAL A 485 3.44 4.42 -27.07
CA VAL A 485 3.30 3.36 -28.07
C VAL A 485 4.22 3.65 -29.26
N PRO A 486 4.74 2.64 -29.96
CA PRO A 486 5.59 2.84 -31.12
C PRO A 486 4.93 3.71 -32.19
N ASP A 487 5.69 4.61 -32.79
CA ASP A 487 5.27 5.50 -33.90
C ASP A 487 6.41 5.58 -34.94
N GLY A 488 6.09 5.24 -36.18
CA GLY A 488 7.07 5.16 -37.25
C GLY A 488 7.80 6.47 -37.58
N TYR A 489 7.23 7.62 -37.20
CA TYR A 489 7.82 8.94 -37.43
C TYR A 489 8.45 9.54 -36.17
N ARG A 490 7.83 9.31 -35.00
CA ARG A 490 8.20 9.93 -33.71
C ARG A 490 9.03 9.03 -32.80
N GLY A 491 9.25 7.77 -33.18
CA GLY A 491 9.78 6.74 -32.30
C GLY A 491 8.71 6.24 -31.33
N GLU A 492 8.22 7.13 -30.48
CA GLU A 492 7.04 6.88 -29.61
C GLU A 492 6.02 8.01 -29.76
N THR A 493 4.74 7.68 -29.54
CA THR A 493 3.66 8.64 -29.41
C THR A 493 2.81 8.37 -28.19
N VAL A 494 2.05 9.38 -27.76
CA VAL A 494 1.21 9.33 -26.57
C VAL A 494 -0.13 8.67 -26.89
N LYS A 495 -0.47 7.57 -26.17
CA LYS A 495 -1.77 6.91 -26.21
C LYS A 495 -2.45 6.97 -24.84
N ALA A 496 -3.71 7.38 -24.81
CA ALA A 496 -4.53 7.41 -23.61
C ALA A 496 -5.57 6.28 -23.63
N TYR A 497 -5.68 5.57 -22.50
CA TYR A 497 -6.76 4.64 -22.21
C TYR A 497 -7.67 5.27 -21.15
N ILE A 498 -8.97 5.28 -21.41
CA ILE A 498 -9.93 6.02 -20.59
C ILE A 498 -11.11 5.12 -20.24
N SER A 499 -11.57 5.17 -18.99
CA SER A 499 -12.90 4.69 -18.63
C SER A 499 -13.81 5.87 -18.34
N LEU A 500 -15.06 5.79 -18.80
CA LEU A 500 -16.03 6.86 -18.71
C LEU A 500 -16.90 6.73 -17.45
N ARG A 501 -17.44 7.84 -17.01
CA ARG A 501 -18.47 7.86 -15.96
C ARG A 501 -19.79 7.32 -16.51
N PRO A 502 -20.64 6.72 -15.66
CA PRO A 502 -22.00 6.36 -16.05
C PRO A 502 -22.73 7.56 -16.65
N GLY A 503 -23.42 7.34 -17.79
CA GLY A 503 -24.12 8.39 -18.53
C GLY A 503 -23.27 9.18 -19.53
N ALA A 504 -21.98 8.88 -19.63
CA ALA A 504 -21.04 9.52 -20.56
C ALA A 504 -20.64 8.64 -21.76
N GLU A 505 -21.34 7.54 -22.02
CA GLU A 505 -20.98 6.49 -22.99
C GLU A 505 -20.90 6.99 -24.45
N LYS A 506 -21.47 8.17 -24.73
CA LYS A 506 -21.45 8.82 -26.05
C LYS A 506 -20.24 9.73 -26.26
N THR A 507 -19.31 9.80 -25.30
CA THR A 507 -18.13 10.65 -25.42
C THR A 507 -17.21 10.11 -26.51
N ASP A 508 -16.89 10.98 -27.49
CA ASP A 508 -16.03 10.64 -28.61
C ASP A 508 -14.54 10.63 -28.17
N PRO A 509 -13.74 9.60 -28.50
CA PRO A 509 -12.30 9.62 -28.31
C PRO A 509 -11.59 10.84 -28.90
N ASP A 510 -12.01 11.29 -30.10
CA ASP A 510 -11.42 12.47 -30.77
C ASP A 510 -11.74 13.77 -30.01
N ALA A 511 -12.88 13.87 -29.36
CA ALA A 511 -13.22 15.00 -28.49
C ALA A 511 -12.31 15.06 -27.26
N LEU A 512 -11.96 13.91 -26.67
CA LEU A 512 -11.01 13.83 -25.55
C LEU A 512 -9.59 14.20 -25.98
N ALA A 513 -9.15 13.76 -27.15
CA ALA A 513 -7.89 14.17 -27.72
C ALA A 513 -7.84 15.67 -28.00
N ALA A 514 -8.92 16.25 -28.55
CA ALA A 514 -9.07 17.69 -28.78
C ALA A 514 -9.03 18.48 -27.46
N TYR A 515 -9.70 17.99 -26.41
CA TYR A 515 -9.69 18.58 -25.07
C TYR A 515 -8.26 18.70 -24.51
N CYS A 516 -7.45 17.63 -24.67
CA CYS A 516 -6.05 17.64 -24.27
C CYS A 516 -5.21 18.58 -25.16
N ARG A 517 -5.46 18.62 -26.48
CA ARG A 517 -4.73 19.48 -27.43
C ARG A 517 -4.88 20.97 -27.13
N GLU A 518 -6.01 21.38 -26.60
CA GLU A 518 -6.24 22.79 -26.20
C GLU A 518 -5.47 23.17 -24.91
N ARG A 519 -5.05 22.19 -24.10
CA ARG A 519 -4.50 22.40 -22.76
C ARG A 519 -3.06 21.98 -22.60
N LEU A 520 -2.54 21.21 -23.55
CA LEU A 520 -1.19 20.66 -23.53
C LEU A 520 -0.40 21.09 -24.77
N ALA A 521 0.93 21.14 -24.61
CA ALA A 521 1.82 21.37 -25.73
C ALA A 521 1.63 20.33 -26.85
N ALA A 522 1.92 20.71 -28.11
CA ALA A 522 1.64 19.90 -29.28
C ALA A 522 2.28 18.50 -29.29
N TYR A 523 3.38 18.29 -28.56
CA TYR A 523 4.04 16.99 -28.45
C TYR A 523 3.52 16.13 -27.28
N LYS A 524 2.69 16.70 -26.36
CA LYS A 524 2.22 16.04 -25.14
C LYS A 524 0.84 15.41 -25.27
N TYR A 525 -0.08 16.02 -26.04
CA TYR A 525 -1.44 15.50 -26.08
C TYR A 525 -1.54 14.13 -26.76
N PRO A 526 -2.46 13.24 -26.31
CA PRO A 526 -2.60 11.91 -26.85
C PRO A 526 -3.03 11.94 -28.31
N ARG A 527 -2.31 11.20 -29.17
CA ARG A 527 -2.65 11.03 -30.59
C ARG A 527 -3.64 9.89 -30.79
N GLN A 528 -3.69 9.02 -29.82
CA GLN A 528 -4.61 7.89 -29.81
C GLN A 528 -5.34 7.89 -28.47
N VAL A 529 -6.67 7.74 -28.52
CA VAL A 529 -7.50 7.58 -27.32
C VAL A 529 -8.36 6.33 -27.51
N GLU A 530 -8.31 5.44 -26.52
CA GLU A 530 -9.10 4.22 -26.49
C GLU A 530 -9.99 4.22 -25.24
N ILE A 531 -11.29 4.04 -25.43
CA ILE A 531 -12.24 3.97 -24.33
C ILE A 531 -12.46 2.50 -23.96
N LEU A 532 -12.24 2.17 -22.70
CA LEU A 532 -12.44 0.85 -22.13
C LEU A 532 -13.57 0.88 -21.08
N PRO A 533 -14.33 -0.21 -20.91
CA PRO A 533 -15.33 -0.30 -19.84
C PRO A 533 -14.73 -0.09 -18.44
N ASP A 534 -13.53 -0.63 -18.21
CA ASP A 534 -12.72 -0.43 -17.01
C ASP A 534 -11.23 -0.57 -17.36
N LEU A 535 -10.35 0.08 -16.57
CA LEU A 535 -8.91 -0.04 -16.73
C LEU A 535 -8.37 -1.21 -15.89
N PRO A 536 -7.36 -1.97 -16.36
CA PRO A 536 -6.76 -3.04 -15.60
C PRO A 536 -6.06 -2.47 -14.34
N LYS A 537 -6.30 -3.11 -13.19
CA LYS A 537 -5.79 -2.65 -11.89
C LYS A 537 -5.18 -3.79 -11.08
N THR A 538 -4.24 -3.43 -10.23
CA THR A 538 -3.78 -4.30 -9.15
C THR A 538 -4.86 -4.45 -8.08
N ALA A 539 -4.69 -5.43 -7.19
CA ALA A 539 -5.52 -5.58 -5.99
C ALA A 539 -5.55 -4.33 -5.08
N SER A 540 -4.49 -3.55 -5.11
CA SER A 540 -4.39 -2.28 -4.38
C SER A 540 -5.04 -1.09 -5.12
N GLY A 541 -5.72 -1.33 -6.25
CA GLY A 541 -6.39 -0.29 -7.04
C GLY A 541 -5.47 0.52 -7.96
N LYS A 542 -4.20 0.14 -8.12
CA LYS A 542 -3.26 0.81 -9.01
C LYS A 542 -3.45 0.33 -10.46
N ILE A 543 -3.52 1.26 -11.41
CA ILE A 543 -3.66 0.94 -12.85
C ILE A 543 -2.39 0.24 -13.36
N LEU A 544 -2.59 -0.85 -14.11
CA LEU A 544 -1.53 -1.69 -14.68
C LEU A 544 -1.12 -1.19 -16.08
N ARG A 545 -0.31 -0.13 -16.16
CA ARG A 545 0.17 0.43 -17.43
C ARG A 545 0.88 -0.60 -18.30
N ARG A 546 1.52 -1.63 -17.71
CA ARG A 546 2.17 -2.70 -18.47
C ARG A 546 1.18 -3.46 -19.35
N GLU A 547 0.03 -3.83 -18.82
CA GLU A 547 -1.01 -4.53 -19.59
C GLU A 547 -1.58 -3.65 -20.71
N LEU A 548 -1.69 -2.35 -20.45
CA LEU A 548 -2.13 -1.39 -21.47
C LEU A 548 -1.11 -1.21 -22.60
N ARG A 549 0.20 -1.29 -22.30
CA ARG A 549 1.25 -1.30 -23.35
C ARG A 549 1.19 -2.57 -24.19
N SER A 550 1.13 -3.75 -23.56
CA SER A 550 1.02 -5.02 -24.30
C SER A 550 -0.22 -5.05 -25.20
N ARG A 551 -1.35 -4.51 -24.72
CA ARG A 551 -2.57 -4.36 -25.53
C ARG A 551 -2.36 -3.47 -26.77
N ALA A 552 -1.53 -2.44 -26.66
CA ALA A 552 -1.20 -1.57 -27.80
C ALA A 552 -0.34 -2.29 -28.84
N ASP A 553 0.58 -3.15 -28.40
CA ASP A 553 1.44 -3.95 -29.28
C ASP A 553 0.62 -5.01 -30.06
N ASP A 554 -0.38 -5.64 -29.39
CA ASP A 554 -1.28 -6.63 -30.01
C ASP A 554 -2.27 -6.00 -31.03
N SER A 555 -2.41 -4.67 -31.03
CA SER A 555 -3.37 -3.94 -31.87
C SER A 555 -2.72 -3.38 -33.15
N GLN A 556 -1.40 -3.55 -33.34
CA GLN A 556 -0.64 -3.20 -34.54
C GLN A 556 -0.42 -4.42 -35.44
#